data_f40c2ee27e15d9b54412804658c64fb6
#
_entry.id   f40c2ee27e15d9b54412804658c64fb6
#
_cell.length_a   1.000
_cell.length_b   1.000
_cell.length_c   1.000
_cell.angle_alpha   90.00
_cell.angle_beta   90.00
_cell.angle_gamma   90.00
#
_symmetry.space_group_name_H-M   'P 1'
#
loop_
_entity.id
_entity.type
_entity.pdbx_description
1 polymer ?
#
loop_
_entity_poly.entity_id
_entity_poly.type
_entity_poly.pdbx_seq_one_letter_code
_entity_poly.pdbx_strand_id
1 'polypeptide(L)'
;MKYLLAPDSFKEAASAQAVAESMRRGVAAGDPGAECRMMPLSDGGEGLTDALVQATGGELRSEHAHDALGRPIITRYGFLGEGGFGTSHDGENPRTAVVELAAASGIERISPADRDPLAASTFGTGELIRAAIDAGAERIVLGLGGSATTDGGTGLARALGHRFLDADDCELPLGGGALPRLARIDDTEVPDDVRNIPIVLACDVTNPLTGTDGAAAVFAPQKGANPEQVALLDCGLGRLADAITALNGRKITDKPGAGAAGGAGGGMLGLFNATMRPGIELVLDLLHAREACAWADIVITGEGSIDGQTPYGKVPSGIARLAKSQGKPVIAIGGKVTRDPNVTAALNEAGIVATFGIAPGPAALPELLTETKHNVEATCAAIAGLLSVARECSSRPHQ
;
A
#
# COMPACT_ATOMS: atom_id res chain seq x y z
N MET A 1 22.20 12.34 -19.24
CA MET A 1 21.75 10.97 -18.86
C MET A 1 20.24 10.94 -18.68
N LYS A 2 19.65 9.75 -18.76
CA LYS A 2 18.21 9.52 -18.50
C LYS A 2 18.01 8.95 -17.10
N TYR A 3 17.34 9.70 -16.25
CA TYR A 3 17.09 9.35 -14.86
C TYR A 3 15.62 8.96 -14.67
N LEU A 4 15.36 7.80 -14.08
CA LEU A 4 14.06 7.46 -13.52
C LEU A 4 14.08 7.78 -12.02
N LEU A 5 13.19 8.67 -11.58
CA LEU A 5 13.11 9.13 -10.20
C LEU A 5 11.86 8.47 -9.56
N ALA A 6 12.09 7.43 -8.77
CA ALA A 6 11.06 6.51 -8.30
C ALA A 6 11.07 6.37 -6.76
N PRO A 7 10.82 7.46 -6.00
CA PRO A 7 10.80 7.43 -4.55
C PRO A 7 9.46 6.97 -4.00
N ASP A 8 9.50 6.46 -2.76
CA ASP A 8 8.38 6.43 -1.82
C ASP A 8 8.23 7.77 -1.10
N SER A 9 7.19 7.89 -0.30
CA SER A 9 7.02 8.97 0.66
C SER A 9 8.10 8.92 1.76
N PHE A 10 8.53 10.09 2.20
CA PHE A 10 9.31 10.22 3.44
C PHE A 10 8.31 10.55 4.55
N LYS A 11 7.88 9.51 5.26
CA LYS A 11 6.82 9.59 6.27
C LYS A 11 7.04 10.80 7.20
N GLU A 12 5.96 11.49 7.55
CA GLU A 12 5.94 12.72 8.37
C GLU A 12 6.66 13.93 7.76
N ALA A 13 7.31 13.81 6.57
CA ALA A 13 8.12 14.87 5.99
C ALA A 13 7.69 15.30 4.59
N ALA A 14 7.50 14.36 3.65
CA ALA A 14 7.14 14.70 2.27
C ALA A 14 6.44 13.53 1.55
N SER A 15 5.42 13.84 0.74
CA SER A 15 4.80 12.87 -0.16
C SER A 15 5.77 12.37 -1.22
N ALA A 16 5.55 11.18 -1.78
CA ALA A 16 6.36 10.61 -2.85
C ALA A 16 6.51 11.58 -4.05
N GLN A 17 5.44 12.29 -4.40
CA GLN A 17 5.46 13.32 -5.45
C GLN A 17 6.39 14.49 -5.11
N ALA A 18 6.31 15.02 -3.88
CA ALA A 18 7.16 16.12 -3.46
C ALA A 18 8.65 15.71 -3.41
N VAL A 19 8.93 14.46 -3.04
CA VAL A 19 10.28 13.88 -3.07
C VAL A 19 10.77 13.74 -4.52
N ALA A 20 9.96 13.19 -5.43
CA ALA A 20 10.32 13.05 -6.84
C ALA A 20 10.62 14.39 -7.50
N GLU A 21 9.83 15.43 -7.19
CA GLU A 21 10.06 16.79 -7.70
C GLU A 21 11.37 17.40 -7.14
N SER A 22 11.69 17.17 -5.86
CA SER A 22 12.95 17.58 -5.27
C SER A 22 14.15 16.84 -5.88
N MET A 23 14.01 15.52 -6.12
CA MET A 23 15.01 14.75 -6.88
C MET A 23 15.24 15.34 -8.27
N ARG A 24 14.17 15.66 -9.02
CA ARG A 24 14.25 16.24 -10.36
C ARG A 24 15.01 17.58 -10.37
N ARG A 25 14.70 18.48 -9.42
CA ARG A 25 15.44 19.76 -9.29
C ARG A 25 16.91 19.52 -8.99
N GLY A 26 17.21 18.61 -8.07
CA GLY A 26 18.60 18.26 -7.74
C GLY A 26 19.35 17.67 -8.94
N VAL A 27 18.76 16.72 -9.66
CA VAL A 27 19.37 16.14 -10.86
C VAL A 27 19.63 17.20 -11.92
N ALA A 28 18.67 18.10 -12.17
CA ALA A 28 18.83 19.18 -13.15
C ALA A 28 19.94 20.18 -12.76
N ALA A 29 20.17 20.40 -11.46
CA ALA A 29 21.26 21.24 -10.97
C ALA A 29 22.63 20.56 -11.13
N GLY A 30 22.73 19.25 -10.91
CA GLY A 30 23.98 18.49 -11.00
C GLY A 30 24.37 18.03 -12.42
N ASP A 31 23.38 17.72 -13.26
CA ASP A 31 23.53 17.37 -14.70
C ASP A 31 22.52 18.18 -15.53
N PRO A 32 22.86 19.40 -15.98
CA PRO A 32 21.94 20.27 -16.74
C PRO A 32 21.43 19.65 -18.04
N GLY A 33 22.09 18.63 -18.56
CA GLY A 33 21.68 17.88 -19.76
C GLY A 33 20.88 16.62 -19.47
N ALA A 34 20.44 16.41 -18.21
CA ALA A 34 19.69 15.25 -17.81
C ALA A 34 18.24 15.28 -18.34
N GLU A 35 17.77 14.12 -18.78
CA GLU A 35 16.34 13.84 -18.99
C GLU A 35 15.82 13.09 -17.76
N CYS A 36 14.75 13.58 -17.13
CA CYS A 36 14.16 12.99 -15.93
C CYS A 36 12.73 12.53 -16.21
N ARG A 37 12.41 11.31 -15.78
CA ARG A 37 11.02 10.85 -15.60
C ARG A 37 10.75 10.65 -14.12
N MET A 38 9.67 11.25 -13.63
CA MET A 38 9.21 11.06 -12.25
C MET A 38 8.19 9.94 -12.21
N MET A 39 8.35 9.05 -11.25
CA MET A 39 7.46 7.92 -10.98
C MET A 39 7.34 7.78 -9.46
N PRO A 40 6.58 8.65 -8.78
CA PRO A 40 6.32 8.47 -7.35
C PRO A 40 5.63 7.13 -7.11
N LEU A 41 6.11 6.39 -6.13
CA LEU A 41 5.67 5.03 -5.83
C LEU A 41 5.04 4.96 -4.43
N SER A 42 4.36 3.84 -4.17
CA SER A 42 3.86 3.42 -2.86
C SER A 42 3.97 1.91 -2.75
N ASP A 43 4.12 1.38 -1.55
CA ASP A 43 4.12 -0.06 -1.27
C ASP A 43 2.70 -0.64 -1.05
N GLY A 44 1.65 0.11 -1.40
CA GLY A 44 0.26 -0.30 -1.15
C GLY A 44 -0.29 0.16 0.19
N GLY A 45 0.51 0.89 0.97
CA GLY A 45 0.12 1.54 2.22
C GLY A 45 -0.59 2.87 2.01
N GLU A 46 -0.43 3.78 2.97
CA GLU A 46 -1.01 5.12 2.94
C GLU A 46 -0.50 5.93 1.73
N GLY A 47 -1.43 6.63 1.06
CA GLY A 47 -1.13 7.45 -0.12
C GLY A 47 -1.11 6.68 -1.45
N LEU A 48 -1.48 5.39 -1.46
CA LEU A 48 -1.61 4.58 -2.68
C LEU A 48 -2.54 5.24 -3.69
N THR A 49 -3.71 5.70 -3.25
CA THR A 49 -4.71 6.32 -4.12
C THR A 49 -4.16 7.58 -4.79
N ASP A 50 -3.57 8.48 -3.99
CA ASP A 50 -3.00 9.72 -4.53
C ASP A 50 -1.86 9.45 -5.52
N ALA A 51 -0.95 8.54 -5.16
CA ALA A 51 0.20 8.20 -6.00
C ALA A 51 -0.25 7.64 -7.36
N LEU A 52 -1.18 6.67 -7.35
CA LEU A 52 -1.66 6.03 -8.57
C LEU A 52 -2.52 6.96 -9.42
N VAL A 53 -3.45 7.70 -8.82
CA VAL A 53 -4.31 8.66 -9.55
C VAL A 53 -3.47 9.73 -10.21
N GLN A 54 -2.52 10.31 -9.48
CA GLN A 54 -1.67 11.36 -10.03
C GLN A 54 -0.75 10.84 -11.14
N ALA A 55 -0.14 9.67 -10.93
CA ALA A 55 0.78 9.09 -11.91
C ALA A 55 0.10 8.66 -13.21
N THR A 56 -1.19 8.33 -13.16
CA THR A 56 -1.99 7.92 -14.33
C THR A 56 -2.81 9.05 -14.96
N GLY A 57 -2.79 10.26 -14.36
CA GLY A 57 -3.65 11.36 -14.80
C GLY A 57 -5.14 11.10 -14.53
N GLY A 58 -5.42 10.38 -13.45
CA GLY A 58 -6.76 9.98 -13.04
C GLY A 58 -7.52 11.05 -12.25
N GLU A 59 -8.60 10.64 -11.59
CA GLU A 59 -9.54 11.53 -10.88
C GLU A 59 -9.69 11.09 -9.42
N LEU A 60 -9.56 12.03 -8.48
CA LEU A 60 -9.94 11.83 -7.07
C LEU A 60 -11.41 12.22 -6.87
N ARG A 61 -12.15 11.40 -6.12
CA ARG A 61 -13.54 11.65 -5.74
C ARG A 61 -13.72 11.68 -4.25
N SER A 62 -14.40 12.72 -3.76
CA SER A 62 -14.79 12.82 -2.36
C SER A 62 -16.13 12.12 -2.14
N GLU A 63 -16.25 11.40 -1.02
CA GLU A 63 -17.45 10.64 -0.68
C GLU A 63 -17.78 10.77 0.81
N HIS A 64 -19.06 10.67 1.14
CA HIS A 64 -19.55 10.55 2.51
C HIS A 64 -19.47 9.09 2.94
N ALA A 65 -18.81 8.83 4.05
CA ALA A 65 -18.67 7.51 4.62
C ALA A 65 -18.59 7.58 6.15
N HIS A 66 -18.42 6.44 6.80
CA HIS A 66 -18.19 6.36 8.24
C HIS A 66 -16.76 5.97 8.55
N ASP A 67 -16.20 6.50 9.63
CA ASP A 67 -14.93 6.02 10.15
C ASP A 67 -15.10 4.64 10.83
N ALA A 68 -13.98 4.06 11.32
CA ALA A 68 -14.03 2.74 11.93
C ALA A 68 -14.90 2.67 13.20
N LEU A 69 -15.25 3.79 13.81
CA LEU A 69 -16.14 3.88 14.99
C LEU A 69 -17.57 4.32 14.62
N GLY A 70 -17.91 4.34 13.33
CA GLY A 70 -19.25 4.71 12.85
C GLY A 70 -19.52 6.22 12.87
N ARG A 71 -18.51 7.07 12.99
CA ARG A 71 -18.68 8.52 12.93
C ARG A 71 -18.70 8.99 11.47
N PRO A 72 -19.62 9.87 11.05
CA PRO A 72 -19.68 10.34 9.66
C PRO A 72 -18.43 11.17 9.32
N ILE A 73 -17.86 10.90 8.15
CA ILE A 73 -16.69 11.58 7.61
C ILE A 73 -16.88 11.89 6.12
N ILE A 74 -16.11 12.86 5.63
CA ILE A 74 -15.85 13.01 4.21
C ILE A 74 -14.48 12.44 3.95
N THR A 75 -14.40 11.51 3.01
CA THR A 75 -13.15 10.84 2.62
C THR A 75 -13.09 10.72 1.10
N ARG A 76 -12.14 9.96 0.55
CA ARG A 76 -11.94 9.91 -0.89
C ARG A 76 -11.50 8.53 -1.37
N TYR A 77 -11.76 8.29 -2.63
CA TYR A 77 -11.21 7.22 -3.46
C TYR A 77 -10.81 7.81 -4.81
N GLY A 78 -10.18 7.02 -5.68
CA GLY A 78 -9.74 7.53 -6.98
C GLY A 78 -10.08 6.61 -8.12
N PHE A 79 -10.20 7.17 -9.34
CA PHE A 79 -10.15 6.41 -10.58
C PHE A 79 -8.79 6.60 -11.26
N LEU A 80 -8.23 5.52 -11.79
CA LEU A 80 -7.03 5.60 -12.62
C LEU A 80 -7.36 6.26 -13.96
N GLY A 81 -6.41 7.03 -14.49
CA GLY A 81 -6.46 7.54 -15.86
C GLY A 81 -6.14 6.45 -16.88
N GLU A 82 -6.25 6.81 -18.19
CA GLU A 82 -6.05 5.88 -19.32
C GLU A 82 -4.66 5.22 -19.38
N GLY A 83 -3.68 5.73 -18.64
CA GLY A 83 -2.33 5.15 -18.51
C GLY A 83 -2.20 4.03 -17.48
N GLY A 84 -3.25 3.67 -16.75
CA GLY A 84 -3.21 2.68 -15.67
C GLY A 84 -3.79 1.33 -16.07
N PHE A 85 -3.05 0.27 -15.82
CA PHE A 85 -3.19 -1.13 -16.25
C PHE A 85 -2.87 -1.38 -17.73
N GLY A 86 -1.95 -2.35 -17.95
CA GLY A 86 -1.77 -2.93 -19.27
C GLY A 86 -3.10 -3.43 -19.81
N THR A 87 -3.31 -3.22 -21.09
CA THR A 87 -4.47 -3.71 -21.83
C THR A 87 -4.75 -5.16 -21.43
N SER A 88 -5.99 -5.46 -21.10
CA SER A 88 -6.46 -6.85 -21.07
C SER A 88 -6.13 -7.51 -22.39
N HIS A 89 -6.02 -8.85 -22.43
CA HIS A 89 -5.80 -9.59 -23.69
C HIS A 89 -6.78 -9.20 -24.81
N ASP A 90 -7.89 -8.53 -24.45
CA ASP A 90 -8.95 -8.09 -25.38
C ASP A 90 -8.88 -6.59 -25.75
N GLY A 91 -7.82 -5.86 -25.31
CA GLY A 91 -7.58 -4.46 -25.71
C GLY A 91 -8.40 -3.40 -24.98
N GLU A 92 -9.25 -3.78 -24.03
CA GLU A 92 -10.02 -2.85 -23.20
C GLU A 92 -9.34 -2.61 -21.85
N ASN A 93 -9.25 -1.34 -21.46
CA ASN A 93 -8.70 -0.92 -20.18
C ASN A 93 -9.87 -0.79 -19.19
N PRO A 94 -10.09 -1.72 -18.24
CA PRO A 94 -11.23 -1.63 -17.34
C PRO A 94 -11.11 -0.38 -16.47
N ARG A 95 -12.23 0.33 -16.30
CA ARG A 95 -12.30 1.50 -15.44
C ARG A 95 -12.01 1.11 -14.00
N THR A 96 -10.79 1.36 -13.56
CA THR A 96 -10.27 0.87 -12.28
C THR A 96 -10.37 1.95 -11.21
N ALA A 97 -11.05 1.64 -10.09
CA ALA A 97 -11.04 2.46 -8.91
C ALA A 97 -10.00 1.98 -7.89
N VAL A 98 -9.37 2.93 -7.21
CA VAL A 98 -8.42 2.68 -6.10
C VAL A 98 -9.06 3.15 -4.82
N VAL A 99 -9.12 2.27 -3.84
CA VAL A 99 -9.65 2.52 -2.49
C VAL A 99 -8.59 2.11 -1.47
N GLU A 100 -8.32 2.97 -0.51
CA GLU A 100 -7.51 2.60 0.66
C GLU A 100 -8.45 2.27 1.82
N LEU A 101 -8.23 1.14 2.48
CA LEU A 101 -8.97 0.80 3.69
C LEU A 101 -8.79 1.89 4.76
N ALA A 102 -7.57 2.42 4.89
CA ALA A 102 -7.25 3.50 5.81
C ALA A 102 -7.99 4.83 5.52
N ALA A 103 -8.48 5.03 4.30
CA ALA A 103 -9.22 6.25 3.95
C ALA A 103 -10.53 6.40 4.74
N ALA A 104 -11.16 5.30 5.15
CA ALA A 104 -12.31 5.30 6.05
C ALA A 104 -11.98 4.61 7.38
N SER A 105 -11.41 3.40 7.34
CA SER A 105 -11.24 2.53 8.51
C SER A 105 -9.80 2.56 9.05
N GLY A 106 -9.09 3.69 8.90
CA GLY A 106 -7.68 3.85 9.27
C GLY A 106 -7.45 4.16 10.74
N ILE A 107 -6.30 3.68 11.28
CA ILE A 107 -5.91 3.89 12.67
C ILE A 107 -5.55 5.36 12.97
N GLU A 108 -5.05 6.09 11.99
CA GLU A 108 -4.67 7.50 12.13
C GLU A 108 -5.88 8.45 12.26
N ARG A 109 -7.08 7.97 11.88
CA ARG A 109 -8.35 8.70 12.05
C ARG A 109 -8.89 8.63 13.48
N ILE A 110 -8.32 7.79 14.32
CA ILE A 110 -8.80 7.53 15.69
C ILE A 110 -7.69 7.89 16.68
N SER A 111 -7.99 8.80 17.60
CA SER A 111 -7.04 9.13 18.67
C SER A 111 -6.72 7.87 19.49
N PRO A 112 -5.50 7.72 20.02
CA PRO A 112 -5.15 6.56 20.84
C PRO A 112 -6.12 6.30 22.02
N ALA A 113 -6.72 7.37 22.56
CA ALA A 113 -7.68 7.28 23.68
C ALA A 113 -9.07 6.76 23.25
N ASP A 114 -9.43 6.94 21.98
CA ASP A 114 -10.74 6.54 21.46
C ASP A 114 -10.71 5.15 20.80
N ARG A 115 -9.57 4.49 20.73
CA ARG A 115 -9.44 3.18 20.08
C ARG A 115 -10.30 2.14 20.77
N ASP A 116 -11.19 1.51 20.01
CA ASP A 116 -11.99 0.37 20.46
C ASP A 116 -11.80 -0.81 19.49
N PRO A 117 -10.90 -1.75 19.80
CA PRO A 117 -10.57 -2.86 18.93
C PRO A 117 -11.72 -3.86 18.73
N LEU A 118 -12.74 -3.85 19.61
CA LEU A 118 -13.89 -4.74 19.52
C LEU A 118 -15.01 -4.16 18.65
N ALA A 119 -15.22 -2.82 18.71
CA ALA A 119 -16.26 -2.12 17.96
C ALA A 119 -15.80 -1.61 16.59
N ALA A 120 -14.49 -1.40 16.40
CA ALA A 120 -13.94 -0.88 15.15
C ALA A 120 -14.31 -1.76 13.95
N SER A 121 -14.85 -1.14 12.90
CA SER A 121 -15.42 -1.81 11.73
C SER A 121 -14.89 -1.27 10.41
N THR A 122 -14.84 -2.13 9.41
CA THR A 122 -14.52 -1.79 8.01
C THR A 122 -15.72 -1.28 7.21
N PHE A 123 -16.85 -0.98 7.83
CA PHE A 123 -18.09 -0.61 7.14
C PHE A 123 -17.90 0.57 6.17
N GLY A 124 -17.26 1.65 6.60
CA GLY A 124 -17.00 2.81 5.75
C GLY A 124 -16.12 2.52 4.54
N THR A 125 -15.21 1.54 4.62
CA THR A 125 -14.46 1.08 3.45
C THR A 125 -15.39 0.42 2.44
N GLY A 126 -16.39 -0.34 2.90
CA GLY A 126 -17.41 -0.94 2.03
C GLY A 126 -18.29 0.13 1.36
N GLU A 127 -18.63 1.23 2.06
CA GLU A 127 -19.32 2.38 1.48
C GLU A 127 -18.54 3.00 0.32
N LEU A 128 -17.20 3.17 0.47
CA LEU A 128 -16.34 3.66 -0.60
C LEU A 128 -16.30 2.73 -1.81
N ILE A 129 -16.24 1.41 -1.59
CA ILE A 129 -16.29 0.43 -2.68
C ILE A 129 -17.63 0.48 -3.39
N ARG A 130 -18.76 0.58 -2.65
CA ARG A 130 -20.09 0.72 -3.24
C ARG A 130 -20.16 1.98 -4.11
N ALA A 131 -19.72 3.13 -3.56
CA ALA A 131 -19.69 4.39 -4.31
C ALA A 131 -18.83 4.30 -5.59
N ALA A 132 -17.71 3.59 -5.54
CA ALA A 132 -16.87 3.37 -6.72
C ALA A 132 -17.58 2.53 -7.78
N ILE A 133 -18.28 1.45 -7.37
CA ILE A 133 -19.07 0.60 -8.27
C ILE A 133 -20.23 1.41 -8.89
N ASP A 134 -20.98 2.16 -8.09
CA ASP A 134 -22.08 3.03 -8.54
C ASP A 134 -21.60 4.10 -9.51
N ALA A 135 -20.35 4.56 -9.35
CA ALA A 135 -19.70 5.49 -10.26
C ALA A 135 -19.12 4.82 -11.53
N GLY A 136 -19.35 3.52 -11.71
CA GLY A 136 -18.98 2.77 -12.92
C GLY A 136 -17.59 2.15 -12.87
N ALA A 137 -17.08 1.78 -11.68
CA ALA A 137 -15.87 0.97 -11.60
C ALA A 137 -16.12 -0.44 -12.13
N GLU A 138 -15.23 -0.93 -12.97
CA GLU A 138 -15.20 -2.29 -13.53
C GLU A 138 -14.16 -3.18 -12.83
N ARG A 139 -13.30 -2.56 -12.03
CA ARG A 139 -12.27 -3.20 -11.20
C ARG A 139 -11.98 -2.34 -9.97
N ILE A 140 -11.69 -2.98 -8.85
CA ILE A 140 -11.27 -2.31 -7.62
C ILE A 140 -9.82 -2.73 -7.29
N VAL A 141 -8.99 -1.76 -6.95
CA VAL A 141 -7.73 -1.95 -6.23
C VAL A 141 -7.96 -1.51 -4.79
N LEU A 142 -7.77 -2.41 -3.84
CA LEU A 142 -7.97 -2.13 -2.42
C LEU A 142 -6.63 -2.24 -1.68
N GLY A 143 -6.13 -1.11 -1.18
CA GLY A 143 -4.99 -1.06 -0.27
C GLY A 143 -5.39 -1.46 1.15
N LEU A 144 -4.69 -2.42 1.75
CA LEU A 144 -5.02 -2.97 3.07
C LEU A 144 -4.20 -2.36 4.22
N GLY A 145 -3.28 -1.43 3.95
CA GLY A 145 -2.44 -0.80 4.97
C GLY A 145 -3.21 0.07 5.96
N GLY A 146 -2.62 0.33 7.14
CA GLY A 146 -3.07 1.37 8.09
C GLY A 146 -4.40 1.11 8.82
N SER A 147 -4.92 -0.13 8.89
CA SER A 147 -6.24 -0.44 9.46
C SER A 147 -6.33 -0.22 10.98
N ALA A 148 -7.49 0.29 11.45
CA ALA A 148 -7.89 0.33 12.86
C ALA A 148 -8.66 -0.91 13.33
N THR A 149 -9.09 -1.75 12.42
CA THR A 149 -10.12 -2.78 12.59
C THR A 149 -9.54 -4.18 12.77
N THR A 150 -10.31 -5.07 13.43
CA THR A 150 -10.02 -6.52 13.51
C THR A 150 -11.35 -7.28 13.37
N ASP A 151 -12.13 -6.91 12.36
CA ASP A 151 -13.47 -7.43 12.10
C ASP A 151 -13.51 -8.45 10.94
N GLY A 152 -12.35 -8.87 10.42
CA GLY A 152 -12.30 -9.82 9.31
C GLY A 152 -12.89 -9.29 7.99
N GLY A 153 -13.10 -7.97 7.86
CA GLY A 153 -13.75 -7.37 6.70
C GLY A 153 -15.28 -7.50 6.69
N THR A 154 -15.89 -7.95 7.80
CA THR A 154 -17.35 -8.15 7.86
C THR A 154 -18.13 -6.85 7.75
N GLY A 155 -17.60 -5.74 8.27
CA GLY A 155 -18.23 -4.42 8.08
C GLY A 155 -18.28 -4.02 6.61
N LEU A 156 -17.16 -4.18 5.90
CA LEU A 156 -17.05 -3.93 4.46
C LEU A 156 -18.04 -4.81 3.68
N ALA A 157 -18.07 -6.11 3.97
CA ALA A 157 -18.97 -7.04 3.31
C ALA A 157 -20.45 -6.71 3.59
N ARG A 158 -20.76 -6.23 4.80
CA ARG A 158 -22.10 -5.79 5.17
C ARG A 158 -22.56 -4.56 4.37
N ALA A 159 -21.68 -3.57 4.19
CA ALA A 159 -21.98 -2.42 3.34
C ALA A 159 -22.23 -2.80 1.87
N LEU A 160 -21.76 -3.98 1.46
CA LEU A 160 -21.92 -4.55 0.12
C LEU A 160 -23.01 -5.63 0.02
N GLY A 161 -23.87 -5.78 1.06
CA GLY A 161 -25.07 -6.60 1.02
C GLY A 161 -24.97 -7.96 1.71
N HIS A 162 -23.83 -8.34 2.31
CA HIS A 162 -23.76 -9.55 3.13
C HIS A 162 -24.40 -9.32 4.50
N ARG A 163 -24.99 -10.36 5.07
CA ARG A 163 -25.51 -10.35 6.44
C ARG A 163 -24.83 -11.41 7.28
N PHE A 164 -24.48 -11.06 8.50
CA PHE A 164 -23.77 -11.92 9.46
C PHE A 164 -24.71 -12.20 10.62
N LEU A 165 -25.12 -13.45 10.79
CA LEU A 165 -26.24 -13.84 11.65
C LEU A 165 -25.75 -14.76 12.78
N ASP A 166 -26.33 -14.59 13.96
CA ASP A 166 -26.15 -15.50 15.09
C ASP A 166 -27.07 -16.73 14.99
N ALA A 167 -27.05 -17.57 16.04
CA ALA A 167 -27.84 -18.80 16.07
C ALA A 167 -29.36 -18.57 16.11
N ASP A 168 -29.79 -17.38 16.47
CA ASP A 168 -31.21 -16.98 16.52
C ASP A 168 -31.63 -16.19 15.26
N ASP A 169 -30.81 -16.22 14.19
CA ASP A 169 -30.98 -15.45 12.97
C ASP A 169 -31.00 -13.93 13.16
N CYS A 170 -30.50 -13.45 14.27
CA CYS A 170 -30.31 -12.02 14.53
C CYS A 170 -29.03 -11.51 13.90
N GLU A 171 -29.09 -10.33 13.28
CA GLU A 171 -27.91 -9.73 12.69
C GLU A 171 -26.93 -9.25 13.75
N LEU A 172 -25.64 -9.63 13.60
CA LEU A 172 -24.58 -9.22 14.52
C LEU A 172 -24.34 -7.71 14.45
N PRO A 173 -24.02 -7.04 15.55
CA PRO A 173 -23.51 -5.67 15.48
C PRO A 173 -22.17 -5.62 14.73
N LEU A 174 -21.80 -4.43 14.25
CA LEU A 174 -20.50 -4.17 13.62
C LEU A 174 -19.33 -4.40 14.61
N GLY A 175 -18.15 -4.68 14.06
CA GLY A 175 -16.93 -4.88 14.82
C GLY A 175 -16.60 -6.35 15.11
N GLY A 176 -15.30 -6.61 15.33
CA GLY A 176 -14.78 -7.97 15.54
C GLY A 176 -15.25 -8.64 16.84
N GLY A 177 -15.59 -7.84 17.87
CA GLY A 177 -16.02 -8.36 19.16
C GLY A 177 -17.35 -9.16 19.12
N ALA A 178 -18.15 -9.00 18.07
CA ALA A 178 -19.39 -9.73 17.88
C ALA A 178 -19.20 -11.10 17.19
N LEU A 179 -18.11 -11.29 16.46
CA LEU A 179 -17.84 -12.46 15.60
C LEU A 179 -17.83 -13.81 16.34
N PRO A 180 -17.47 -13.93 17.63
CA PRO A 180 -17.61 -15.22 18.34
C PRO A 180 -19.01 -15.80 18.35
N ARG A 181 -20.05 -14.97 18.14
CA ARG A 181 -21.47 -15.40 18.05
C ARG A 181 -21.91 -15.73 16.63
N LEU A 182 -21.05 -15.56 15.62
CA LEU A 182 -21.39 -15.81 14.23
C LEU A 182 -21.77 -17.29 14.02
N ALA A 183 -22.97 -17.53 13.50
CA ALA A 183 -23.47 -18.85 13.15
C ALA A 183 -23.51 -19.08 11.63
N ARG A 184 -23.94 -18.05 10.85
CA ARG A 184 -24.02 -18.17 9.39
C ARG A 184 -23.88 -16.80 8.69
N ILE A 185 -23.51 -16.87 7.42
CA ILE A 185 -23.49 -15.72 6.50
C ILE A 185 -24.63 -15.89 5.50
N ASP A 186 -25.34 -14.80 5.25
CA ASP A 186 -26.38 -14.74 4.23
C ASP A 186 -25.92 -13.74 3.16
N ASP A 187 -25.81 -14.21 1.93
CA ASP A 187 -25.36 -13.44 0.77
C ASP A 187 -26.45 -13.25 -0.29
N THR A 188 -27.70 -13.54 0.05
CA THR A 188 -28.82 -13.49 -0.89
C THR A 188 -29.11 -12.08 -1.42
N GLU A 189 -28.82 -11.05 -0.64
CA GLU A 189 -29.03 -9.64 -1.01
C GLU A 189 -27.80 -8.98 -1.65
N VAL A 190 -26.70 -9.72 -1.84
CA VAL A 190 -25.50 -9.16 -2.50
C VAL A 190 -25.78 -8.93 -3.98
N PRO A 191 -25.65 -7.69 -4.49
CA PRO A 191 -25.90 -7.36 -5.89
C PRO A 191 -24.92 -8.07 -6.84
N ASP A 192 -25.37 -8.35 -8.07
CA ASP A 192 -24.54 -9.05 -9.07
C ASP A 192 -23.30 -8.26 -9.48
N ASP A 193 -23.38 -6.95 -9.53
CA ASP A 193 -22.23 -6.07 -9.81
C ASP A 193 -21.14 -6.19 -8.73
N VAL A 194 -21.54 -6.35 -7.46
CA VAL A 194 -20.62 -6.61 -6.34
C VAL A 194 -20.03 -8.02 -6.40
N ARG A 195 -20.86 -9.05 -6.73
CA ARG A 195 -20.39 -10.44 -6.82
C ARG A 195 -19.31 -10.65 -7.86
N ASN A 196 -19.44 -9.95 -8.99
CA ASN A 196 -18.65 -10.21 -10.18
C ASN A 196 -17.46 -9.26 -10.35
N ILE A 197 -17.45 -8.08 -9.68
CA ILE A 197 -16.37 -7.13 -9.85
C ILE A 197 -15.03 -7.73 -9.41
N PRO A 198 -13.98 -7.68 -10.25
CA PRO A 198 -12.66 -8.10 -9.86
C PRO A 198 -12.06 -7.14 -8.80
N ILE A 199 -11.59 -7.68 -7.68
CA ILE A 199 -10.94 -6.91 -6.63
C ILE A 199 -9.50 -7.38 -6.48
N VAL A 200 -8.54 -6.46 -6.59
CA VAL A 200 -7.12 -6.73 -6.36
C VAL A 200 -6.72 -6.12 -5.03
N LEU A 201 -6.30 -6.96 -4.09
CA LEU A 201 -5.85 -6.55 -2.76
C LEU A 201 -4.35 -6.27 -2.81
N ALA A 202 -3.96 -5.03 -2.55
CA ALA A 202 -2.56 -4.64 -2.39
C ALA A 202 -2.12 -4.93 -0.94
N CYS A 203 -1.22 -5.91 -0.76
CA CYS A 203 -0.84 -6.38 0.57
C CYS A 203 0.56 -7.00 0.57
N ASP A 204 1.43 -6.53 1.47
CA ASP A 204 2.81 -7.02 1.60
C ASP A 204 3.03 -7.91 2.84
N VAL A 205 1.97 -8.13 3.64
CA VAL A 205 2.05 -9.06 4.77
C VAL A 205 1.53 -10.45 4.38
N THR A 206 2.14 -11.48 4.95
CA THR A 206 1.82 -12.89 4.66
C THR A 206 1.16 -13.59 5.85
N ASN A 207 0.85 -12.87 6.92
CA ASN A 207 0.27 -13.42 8.13
C ASN A 207 -1.01 -14.21 7.85
N PRO A 208 -1.21 -15.40 8.45
CA PRO A 208 -2.44 -16.17 8.37
C PRO A 208 -3.58 -15.42 9.10
N LEU A 209 -4.80 -15.91 8.97
CA LEU A 209 -5.96 -15.26 9.59
C LEU A 209 -5.92 -15.33 11.12
N THR A 210 -5.60 -16.50 11.68
CA THR A 210 -5.68 -16.81 13.11
C THR A 210 -4.38 -17.42 13.65
N GLY A 211 -4.30 -17.58 14.96
CA GLY A 211 -3.16 -18.18 15.66
C GLY A 211 -2.10 -17.18 16.10
N THR A 212 -0.93 -17.67 16.53
CA THR A 212 0.15 -16.83 17.09
C THR A 212 0.71 -15.79 16.12
N ASP A 213 0.68 -16.08 14.84
CA ASP A 213 1.11 -15.18 13.76
C ASP A 213 -0.08 -14.55 13.02
N GLY A 214 -1.30 -14.75 13.55
CA GLY A 214 -2.55 -14.30 12.95
C GLY A 214 -2.85 -12.81 13.13
N ALA A 215 -3.94 -12.37 12.50
CA ALA A 215 -4.38 -10.98 12.48
C ALA A 215 -4.53 -10.36 13.88
N ALA A 216 -5.20 -11.06 14.79
CA ALA A 216 -5.44 -10.55 16.13
C ALA A 216 -4.17 -10.52 16.98
N ALA A 217 -3.40 -11.62 16.99
CA ALA A 217 -2.20 -11.73 17.80
C ALA A 217 -1.14 -10.69 17.44
N VAL A 218 -0.91 -10.47 16.14
CA VAL A 218 0.16 -9.59 15.66
C VAL A 218 -0.28 -8.12 15.62
N PHE A 219 -1.50 -7.84 15.18
CA PHE A 219 -1.88 -6.46 14.85
C PHE A 219 -2.91 -5.82 15.79
N ALA A 220 -3.69 -6.58 16.57
CA ALA A 220 -4.69 -5.98 17.44
C ALA A 220 -4.10 -5.21 18.65
N PRO A 221 -2.94 -5.56 19.22
CA PRO A 221 -2.36 -4.79 20.34
C PRO A 221 -2.10 -3.32 19.99
N GLN A 222 -1.55 -3.02 18.81
CA GLN A 222 -1.34 -1.62 18.37
C GLN A 222 -2.65 -0.84 18.14
N LYS A 223 -3.78 -1.57 17.98
CA LYS A 223 -5.13 -1.02 17.84
C LYS A 223 -5.83 -0.84 19.18
N GLY A 224 -5.13 -1.14 20.29
CA GLY A 224 -5.62 -0.96 21.66
C GLY A 224 -6.13 -2.22 22.33
N ALA A 225 -6.02 -3.41 21.72
CA ALA A 225 -6.50 -4.65 22.31
C ALA A 225 -5.59 -5.13 23.45
N ASN A 226 -6.20 -5.48 24.57
CA ASN A 226 -5.54 -6.23 25.63
C ASN A 226 -5.50 -7.74 25.30
N PRO A 227 -4.76 -8.58 26.08
CA PRO A 227 -4.62 -10.01 25.76
C PRO A 227 -5.95 -10.79 25.72
N GLU A 228 -6.92 -10.43 26.53
CA GLU A 228 -8.25 -11.07 26.54
C GLU A 228 -9.03 -10.72 25.28
N GLN A 229 -8.96 -9.47 24.86
CA GLN A 229 -9.57 -9.01 23.61
C GLN A 229 -8.89 -9.63 22.38
N VAL A 230 -7.57 -9.81 22.39
CA VAL A 230 -6.84 -10.51 21.34
C VAL A 230 -7.37 -11.93 21.18
N ALA A 231 -7.52 -12.69 22.29
CA ALA A 231 -8.05 -14.04 22.25
C ALA A 231 -9.50 -14.11 21.74
N LEU A 232 -10.33 -13.13 22.15
CA LEU A 232 -11.72 -13.01 21.68
C LEU A 232 -11.79 -12.74 20.18
N LEU A 233 -10.98 -11.81 19.68
CA LEU A 233 -10.91 -11.46 18.27
C LEU A 233 -10.40 -12.63 17.41
N ASP A 234 -9.37 -13.33 17.88
CA ASP A 234 -8.84 -14.52 17.18
C ASP A 234 -9.90 -15.63 17.06
N CYS A 235 -10.61 -15.90 18.16
CA CYS A 235 -11.75 -16.82 18.15
C CYS A 235 -12.84 -16.38 17.15
N GLY A 236 -13.17 -15.09 17.11
CA GLY A 236 -14.15 -14.53 16.18
C GLY A 236 -13.74 -14.68 14.71
N LEU A 237 -12.47 -14.44 14.40
CA LEU A 237 -11.93 -14.64 13.05
C LEU A 237 -11.95 -16.12 12.64
N GLY A 238 -11.72 -17.05 13.58
CA GLY A 238 -11.89 -18.47 13.35
C GLY A 238 -13.36 -18.83 12.98
N ARG A 239 -14.33 -18.27 13.72
CA ARG A 239 -15.77 -18.43 13.40
C ARG A 239 -16.13 -17.89 12.02
N LEU A 240 -15.55 -16.76 11.64
CA LEU A 240 -15.74 -16.20 10.30
C LEU A 240 -15.20 -17.16 9.21
N ALA A 241 -14.01 -17.74 9.41
CA ALA A 241 -13.43 -18.69 8.48
C ALA A 241 -14.32 -19.96 8.32
N ASP A 242 -14.86 -20.47 9.44
CA ASP A 242 -15.78 -21.60 9.43
C ASP A 242 -17.07 -21.27 8.65
N ALA A 243 -17.66 -20.09 8.91
CA ALA A 243 -18.87 -19.64 8.24
C ALA A 243 -18.66 -19.41 6.74
N ILE A 244 -17.53 -18.86 6.32
CA ILE A 244 -17.17 -18.74 4.89
C ILE A 244 -17.01 -20.12 4.25
N THR A 245 -16.34 -21.05 4.94
CA THR A 245 -16.17 -22.42 4.43
C THR A 245 -17.52 -23.12 4.28
N ALA A 246 -18.46 -22.91 5.22
CA ALA A 246 -19.81 -23.45 5.14
C ALA A 246 -20.64 -22.82 4.00
N LEU A 247 -20.45 -21.52 3.73
CA LEU A 247 -21.18 -20.80 2.68
C LEU A 247 -20.77 -21.26 1.27
N ASN A 248 -19.47 -21.37 0.99
CA ASN A 248 -18.98 -21.52 -0.39
C ASN A 248 -17.76 -22.45 -0.56
N GLY A 249 -17.33 -23.15 0.50
CA GLY A 249 -16.21 -24.08 0.48
C GLY A 249 -14.80 -23.45 0.46
N ARG A 250 -14.68 -22.12 0.47
CA ARG A 250 -13.39 -21.43 0.46
C ARG A 250 -12.73 -21.49 1.85
N LYS A 251 -11.51 -22.00 1.90
CA LYS A 251 -10.68 -22.04 3.11
C LYS A 251 -9.75 -20.84 3.12
N ILE A 252 -9.84 -19.99 4.14
CA ILE A 252 -9.06 -18.74 4.24
C ILE A 252 -8.08 -18.72 5.42
N THR A 253 -8.17 -19.66 6.36
CA THR A 253 -7.42 -19.65 7.62
C THR A 253 -5.91 -19.51 7.43
N ASP A 254 -5.34 -20.36 6.55
CA ASP A 254 -3.90 -20.45 6.31
C ASP A 254 -3.46 -19.75 5.02
N LYS A 255 -4.36 -18.96 4.41
CA LYS A 255 -4.01 -18.21 3.19
C LYS A 255 -3.01 -17.11 3.55
N PRO A 256 -1.86 -17.00 2.86
CA PRO A 256 -0.94 -15.90 3.03
C PRO A 256 -1.66 -14.56 2.84
N GLY A 257 -1.50 -13.64 3.79
CA GLY A 257 -2.15 -12.33 3.78
C GLY A 257 -3.59 -12.31 4.27
N ALA A 258 -4.19 -13.46 4.63
CA ALA A 258 -5.55 -13.47 5.20
C ALA A 258 -5.66 -12.65 6.48
N GLY A 259 -4.57 -12.55 7.26
CA GLY A 259 -4.50 -11.73 8.47
C GLY A 259 -4.35 -10.22 8.22
N ALA A 260 -4.10 -9.80 6.98
CA ALA A 260 -3.94 -8.39 6.66
C ALA A 260 -5.17 -7.57 7.08
N ALA A 261 -4.92 -6.34 7.53
CA ALA A 261 -5.95 -5.39 7.94
C ALA A 261 -6.97 -5.99 8.95
N GLY A 262 -6.45 -6.73 9.95
CA GLY A 262 -7.31 -7.34 10.98
C GLY A 262 -8.24 -8.43 10.43
N GLY A 263 -7.75 -9.19 9.46
CA GLY A 263 -8.48 -10.28 8.81
C GLY A 263 -9.31 -9.87 7.60
N ALA A 264 -9.35 -8.56 7.24
CA ALA A 264 -10.09 -8.10 6.07
C ALA A 264 -9.56 -8.75 4.78
N GLY A 265 -8.24 -9.02 4.67
CA GLY A 265 -7.66 -9.79 3.57
C GLY A 265 -8.34 -11.16 3.40
N GLY A 266 -8.52 -11.89 4.51
CA GLY A 266 -9.21 -13.18 4.52
C GLY A 266 -10.68 -13.08 4.13
N GLY A 267 -11.42 -12.13 4.74
CA GLY A 267 -12.82 -11.89 4.39
C GLY A 267 -13.02 -11.59 2.91
N MET A 268 -12.18 -10.71 2.35
CA MET A 268 -12.23 -10.37 0.93
C MET A 268 -11.94 -11.58 0.04
N LEU A 269 -10.90 -12.37 0.33
CA LEU A 269 -10.60 -13.59 -0.41
C LEU A 269 -11.70 -14.64 -0.30
N GLY A 270 -12.44 -14.66 0.82
CA GLY A 270 -13.49 -15.62 1.10
C GLY A 270 -14.84 -15.29 0.48
N LEU A 271 -15.23 -14.02 0.48
CA LEU A 271 -16.56 -13.57 0.14
C LEU A 271 -16.67 -12.97 -1.26
N PHE A 272 -15.59 -12.45 -1.84
CA PHE A 272 -15.61 -11.70 -3.10
C PHE A 272 -14.78 -12.35 -4.21
N ASN A 273 -14.89 -11.81 -5.42
CA ASN A 273 -13.99 -12.13 -6.53
C ASN A 273 -12.65 -11.38 -6.33
N ALA A 274 -11.94 -11.71 -5.26
CA ALA A 274 -10.72 -11.02 -4.84
C ALA A 274 -9.47 -11.87 -5.06
N THR A 275 -8.39 -11.20 -5.45
CA THR A 275 -7.03 -11.77 -5.54
C THR A 275 -6.07 -10.89 -4.76
N MET A 276 -5.01 -11.47 -4.20
CA MET A 276 -4.01 -10.73 -3.45
C MET A 276 -2.71 -10.60 -4.25
N ARG A 277 -2.13 -9.42 -4.23
CA ARG A 277 -0.83 -9.13 -4.86
C ARG A 277 0.05 -8.30 -3.94
N PRO A 278 1.38 -8.50 -3.95
CA PRO A 278 2.29 -7.57 -3.30
C PRO A 278 2.06 -6.14 -3.78
N GLY A 279 1.96 -5.20 -2.82
CA GLY A 279 1.58 -3.81 -3.13
C GLY A 279 2.52 -3.16 -4.11
N ILE A 280 3.82 -3.28 -3.87
CA ILE A 280 4.83 -2.69 -4.76
C ILE A 280 4.80 -3.31 -6.18
N GLU A 281 4.60 -4.62 -6.31
CA GLU A 281 4.52 -5.25 -7.63
C GLU A 281 3.30 -4.75 -8.41
N LEU A 282 2.17 -4.64 -7.72
CA LEU A 282 0.94 -4.10 -8.31
C LEU A 282 1.14 -2.66 -8.78
N VAL A 283 1.74 -1.80 -7.96
CA VAL A 283 2.02 -0.40 -8.30
C VAL A 283 2.97 -0.30 -9.50
N LEU A 284 4.03 -1.09 -9.52
CA LEU A 284 4.99 -1.11 -10.63
C LEU A 284 4.35 -1.53 -11.95
N ASP A 285 3.45 -2.52 -11.91
CA ASP A 285 2.70 -2.95 -13.10
C ASP A 285 1.72 -1.87 -13.58
N LEU A 286 0.98 -1.26 -12.63
CA LEU A 286 0.02 -0.19 -12.93
C LEU A 286 0.66 1.03 -13.57
N LEU A 287 1.89 1.33 -13.19
CA LEU A 287 2.64 2.49 -13.68
C LEU A 287 3.57 2.17 -14.86
N HIS A 288 3.46 0.97 -15.45
CA HIS A 288 4.33 0.53 -16.55
C HIS A 288 5.82 0.74 -16.23
N ALA A 289 6.22 0.42 -14.99
CA ALA A 289 7.56 0.69 -14.49
C ALA A 289 8.64 -0.06 -15.29
N ARG A 290 8.30 -1.18 -15.95
CA ARG A 290 9.21 -1.93 -16.82
C ARG A 290 9.70 -1.09 -17.99
N GLU A 291 8.78 -0.40 -18.69
CA GLU A 291 9.10 0.49 -19.82
C GLU A 291 9.89 1.72 -19.35
N ALA A 292 9.54 2.26 -18.18
CA ALA A 292 10.25 3.37 -17.59
C ALA A 292 11.68 2.99 -17.17
N CYS A 293 11.89 1.82 -16.59
CA CYS A 293 13.23 1.29 -16.30
C CYS A 293 14.03 1.03 -17.58
N ALA A 294 13.42 0.44 -18.61
CA ALA A 294 14.10 0.20 -19.90
C ALA A 294 14.61 1.49 -20.54
N TRP A 295 13.80 2.57 -20.45
CA TRP A 295 14.17 3.90 -20.97
C TRP A 295 15.32 4.55 -20.21
N ALA A 296 15.43 4.33 -18.89
CA ALA A 296 16.41 5.00 -18.05
C ALA A 296 17.84 4.47 -18.24
N ASP A 297 18.84 5.30 -17.99
CA ASP A 297 20.22 4.89 -17.80
C ASP A 297 20.47 4.48 -16.36
N ILE A 298 19.78 5.16 -15.41
CA ILE A 298 19.90 4.93 -13.96
C ILE A 298 18.56 5.23 -13.28
N VAL A 299 18.29 4.53 -12.19
CA VAL A 299 17.15 4.77 -11.32
C VAL A 299 17.60 5.37 -10.00
N ILE A 300 16.95 6.44 -9.55
CA ILE A 300 17.11 6.95 -8.17
C ILE A 300 15.81 6.70 -7.44
N THR A 301 15.87 5.96 -6.36
CA THR A 301 14.74 5.67 -5.46
C THR A 301 15.02 6.19 -4.05
N GLY A 302 14.07 6.09 -3.14
CA GLY A 302 14.28 6.48 -1.75
C GLY A 302 13.06 6.30 -0.88
N GLU A 303 13.29 6.32 0.43
CA GLU A 303 12.26 6.29 1.47
C GLU A 303 12.78 7.00 2.73
N GLY A 304 11.90 7.22 3.73
CA GLY A 304 12.28 7.88 4.98
C GLY A 304 13.38 7.16 5.76
N SER A 305 13.41 5.81 5.76
CA SER A 305 14.41 5.02 6.47
C SER A 305 14.78 3.76 5.67
N ILE A 306 16.02 3.70 5.19
CA ILE A 306 16.58 2.48 4.61
C ILE A 306 17.18 1.65 5.75
N ASP A 307 16.50 0.54 6.07
CA ASP A 307 16.78 -0.32 7.23
C ASP A 307 16.55 -1.82 6.91
N GLY A 308 16.51 -2.65 7.95
CA GLY A 308 16.35 -4.09 7.82
C GLY A 308 15.04 -4.55 7.16
N GLN A 309 14.04 -3.68 7.05
CA GLN A 309 12.77 -4.00 6.37
C GLN A 309 12.81 -3.65 4.87
N THR A 310 13.66 -2.72 4.46
CA THR A 310 13.76 -2.25 3.06
C THR A 310 13.95 -3.38 2.04
N PRO A 311 14.74 -4.45 2.28
CA PRO A 311 14.89 -5.55 1.33
C PRO A 311 13.62 -6.39 1.12
N TYR A 312 12.66 -6.31 2.05
CA TYR A 312 11.49 -7.20 2.09
C TYR A 312 10.19 -6.49 1.70
N GLY A 313 10.00 -6.27 0.38
CA GLY A 313 8.72 -5.81 -0.18
C GLY A 313 8.50 -4.29 -0.21
N LYS A 314 9.43 -3.46 0.28
CA LYS A 314 9.32 -2.01 0.20
C LYS A 314 9.68 -1.45 -1.19
N VAL A 315 9.26 -0.21 -1.45
CA VAL A 315 9.46 0.51 -2.73
C VAL A 315 10.90 0.43 -3.22
N PRO A 316 11.97 0.77 -2.44
CA PRO A 316 13.32 0.80 -2.99
C PRO A 316 13.79 -0.56 -3.51
N SER A 317 13.50 -1.66 -2.82
CA SER A 317 13.89 -2.98 -3.29
C SER A 317 12.98 -3.53 -4.40
N GLY A 318 11.71 -3.15 -4.43
CA GLY A 318 10.79 -3.51 -5.50
C GLY A 318 11.23 -2.95 -6.85
N ILE A 319 11.41 -1.63 -6.93
CA ILE A 319 11.88 -0.98 -8.16
C ILE A 319 13.32 -1.41 -8.53
N ALA A 320 14.17 -1.69 -7.53
CA ALA A 320 15.54 -2.12 -7.77
C ALA A 320 15.59 -3.51 -8.43
N ARG A 321 14.79 -4.47 -7.98
CA ARG A 321 14.70 -5.80 -8.63
C ARG A 321 14.24 -5.68 -10.07
N LEU A 322 13.23 -4.83 -10.32
CA LEU A 322 12.74 -4.58 -11.67
C LEU A 322 13.81 -3.94 -12.55
N ALA A 323 14.47 -2.88 -12.08
CA ALA A 323 15.55 -2.19 -12.80
C ALA A 323 16.73 -3.13 -13.08
N LYS A 324 17.15 -3.94 -12.09
CA LYS A 324 18.19 -4.97 -12.23
C LYS A 324 17.85 -5.98 -13.33
N SER A 325 16.58 -6.40 -13.45
CA SER A 325 16.13 -7.29 -14.53
C SER A 325 16.28 -6.67 -15.93
N GLN A 326 16.39 -5.33 -16.02
CA GLN A 326 16.63 -4.55 -17.22
C GLN A 326 18.10 -4.10 -17.35
N GLY A 327 18.98 -4.60 -16.49
CA GLY A 327 20.41 -4.23 -16.49
C GLY A 327 20.67 -2.78 -16.04
N LYS A 328 19.75 -2.15 -15.29
CA LYS A 328 19.88 -0.75 -14.87
C LYS A 328 20.34 -0.65 -13.41
N PRO A 329 21.37 0.19 -13.12
CA PRO A 329 21.80 0.43 -11.75
C PRO A 329 20.77 1.28 -10.99
N VAL A 330 20.70 1.04 -9.67
CA VAL A 330 19.79 1.78 -8.78
C VAL A 330 20.59 2.42 -7.65
N ILE A 331 20.34 3.69 -7.41
CA ILE A 331 20.81 4.42 -6.23
C ILE A 331 19.61 4.65 -5.31
N ALA A 332 19.76 4.38 -4.01
CA ALA A 332 18.74 4.68 -3.02
C ALA A 332 19.20 5.81 -2.09
N ILE A 333 18.26 6.74 -1.80
CA ILE A 333 18.48 7.81 -0.81
C ILE A 333 17.51 7.65 0.36
N GLY A 334 17.94 8.01 1.56
CA GLY A 334 17.10 7.87 2.75
C GLY A 334 17.32 8.95 3.79
N GLY A 335 16.29 9.29 4.56
CA GLY A 335 16.44 10.15 5.74
C GLY A 335 17.38 9.52 6.76
N LYS A 336 17.22 8.22 6.97
CA LYS A 336 18.15 7.37 7.73
C LYS A 336 18.62 6.23 6.82
N VAL A 337 19.90 5.89 6.88
CA VAL A 337 20.49 4.75 6.15
C VAL A 337 21.27 3.89 7.14
N THR A 338 20.89 2.63 7.26
CA THR A 338 21.64 1.66 8.07
C THR A 338 22.96 1.31 7.43
N ARG A 339 23.94 0.99 8.26
CA ARG A 339 25.24 0.46 7.84
C ARG A 339 25.42 -1.02 8.20
N ASP A 340 24.32 -1.70 8.53
CA ASP A 340 24.35 -3.15 8.78
C ASP A 340 24.82 -3.89 7.52
N PRO A 341 25.91 -4.69 7.60
CA PRO A 341 26.44 -5.40 6.44
C PRO A 341 25.45 -6.37 5.80
N ASN A 342 24.57 -7.01 6.61
CA ASN A 342 23.59 -7.96 6.09
C ASN A 342 22.50 -7.24 5.29
N VAL A 343 22.05 -6.08 5.77
CA VAL A 343 21.08 -5.25 5.05
C VAL A 343 21.71 -4.71 3.76
N THR A 344 22.96 -4.23 3.83
CA THR A 344 23.68 -3.75 2.65
C THR A 344 23.84 -4.85 1.61
N ALA A 345 24.18 -6.08 2.02
CA ALA A 345 24.28 -7.22 1.11
C ALA A 345 22.93 -7.54 0.44
N ALA A 346 21.82 -7.55 1.21
CA ALA A 346 20.49 -7.79 0.69
C ALA A 346 20.02 -6.68 -0.28
N LEU A 347 20.35 -5.41 -0.02
CA LEU A 347 20.09 -4.29 -0.93
C LEU A 347 20.87 -4.43 -2.24
N ASN A 348 22.14 -4.80 -2.17
CA ASN A 348 22.98 -5.07 -3.35
C ASN A 348 22.43 -6.24 -4.17
N GLU A 349 21.96 -7.30 -3.50
CA GLU A 349 21.30 -8.42 -4.16
C GLU A 349 20.02 -7.97 -4.88
N ALA A 350 19.25 -7.07 -4.29
CA ALA A 350 18.08 -6.47 -4.93
C ALA A 350 18.43 -5.57 -6.14
N GLY A 351 19.67 -5.09 -6.29
CA GLY A 351 20.12 -4.24 -7.40
C GLY A 351 20.44 -2.80 -7.01
N ILE A 352 20.41 -2.45 -5.72
CA ILE A 352 20.83 -1.13 -5.23
C ILE A 352 22.35 -1.10 -5.12
N VAL A 353 22.99 -0.35 -6.00
CA VAL A 353 24.46 -0.27 -6.09
C VAL A 353 25.09 0.73 -5.12
N ALA A 354 24.32 1.71 -4.64
CA ALA A 354 24.76 2.70 -3.66
C ALA A 354 23.58 3.24 -2.85
N THR A 355 23.87 3.62 -1.59
CA THR A 355 22.90 4.27 -0.70
C THR A 355 23.47 5.57 -0.15
N PHE A 356 22.63 6.62 -0.06
CA PHE A 356 23.02 7.92 0.48
C PHE A 356 22.01 8.39 1.53
N GLY A 357 22.51 8.86 2.68
CA GLY A 357 21.72 9.61 3.64
C GLY A 357 21.54 11.05 3.16
N ILE A 358 20.32 11.60 3.30
CA ILE A 358 20.05 12.99 2.91
C ILE A 358 20.40 14.00 4.02
N ALA A 359 20.55 13.56 5.28
CA ALA A 359 20.91 14.45 6.38
C ALA A 359 22.31 15.07 6.16
N PRO A 360 22.44 16.40 6.16
CA PRO A 360 23.73 17.06 5.91
C PRO A 360 24.71 16.91 7.08
N GLY A 361 24.20 16.57 8.26
CA GLY A 361 24.97 16.40 9.50
C GLY A 361 24.07 16.15 10.71
N PRO A 362 24.61 16.15 11.91
CA PRO A 362 23.82 16.03 13.14
C PRO A 362 22.88 17.23 13.30
N ALA A 363 21.58 16.95 13.40
CA ALA A 363 20.54 17.93 13.65
C ALA A 363 19.35 17.27 14.40
N ALA A 364 18.47 18.07 14.98
CA ALA A 364 17.27 17.56 15.63
C ALA A 364 16.28 16.99 14.61
N LEU A 365 15.58 15.90 14.95
CA LEU A 365 14.64 15.25 14.03
C LEU A 365 13.60 16.21 13.43
N PRO A 366 12.95 17.11 14.18
CA PRO A 366 11.98 18.06 13.59
C PRO A 366 12.60 18.97 12.52
N GLU A 367 13.85 19.39 12.68
CA GLU A 367 14.57 20.18 11.70
C GLU A 367 14.85 19.37 10.43
N LEU A 368 15.34 18.14 10.59
CA LEU A 368 15.58 17.22 9.46
C LEU A 368 14.30 16.92 8.67
N LEU A 369 13.17 16.74 9.35
CA LEU A 369 11.87 16.53 8.70
C LEU A 369 11.44 17.76 7.90
N THR A 370 11.59 18.97 8.47
CA THR A 370 11.25 20.22 7.80
C THR A 370 12.09 20.45 6.54
N GLU A 371 13.40 20.17 6.61
CA GLU A 371 14.36 20.40 5.54
C GLU A 371 14.46 19.23 4.53
N THR A 372 13.62 18.20 4.66
CA THR A 372 13.69 16.98 3.84
C THR A 372 13.76 17.28 2.35
N LYS A 373 12.90 18.16 1.83
CA LYS A 373 12.87 18.50 0.39
C LYS A 373 14.15 19.13 -0.10
N HIS A 374 14.71 20.07 0.68
CA HIS A 374 16.00 20.70 0.38
C HIS A 374 17.15 19.70 0.42
N ASN A 375 17.18 18.85 1.43
CA ASN A 375 18.21 17.81 1.59
C ASN A 375 18.17 16.76 0.47
N VAL A 376 17.00 16.34 0.02
CA VAL A 376 16.81 15.48 -1.16
C VAL A 376 17.38 16.15 -2.42
N GLU A 377 17.03 17.42 -2.64
CA GLU A 377 17.53 18.20 -3.79
C GLU A 377 19.05 18.29 -3.78
N ALA A 378 19.65 18.66 -2.66
CA ALA A 378 21.10 18.76 -2.52
C ALA A 378 21.83 17.41 -2.75
N THR A 379 21.29 16.33 -2.18
CA THR A 379 21.85 14.98 -2.34
C THR A 379 21.79 14.53 -3.80
N CYS A 380 20.65 14.74 -4.47
CA CYS A 380 20.51 14.37 -5.89
C CYS A 380 21.40 15.23 -6.81
N ALA A 381 21.61 16.50 -6.48
CA ALA A 381 22.56 17.34 -7.21
C ALA A 381 24.00 16.82 -7.11
N ALA A 382 24.44 16.41 -5.92
CA ALA A 382 25.75 15.81 -5.74
C ALA A 382 25.90 14.48 -6.50
N ILE A 383 24.89 13.60 -6.45
CA ILE A 383 24.87 12.32 -7.18
C ILE A 383 24.97 12.58 -8.69
N ALA A 384 24.12 13.46 -9.23
CA ALA A 384 24.06 13.74 -10.66
C ALA A 384 25.37 14.42 -11.15
N GLY A 385 25.93 15.34 -10.36
CA GLY A 385 27.22 15.96 -10.67
C GLY A 385 28.38 14.95 -10.73
N LEU A 386 28.43 14.01 -9.78
CA LEU A 386 29.45 12.95 -9.79
C LEU A 386 29.29 12.05 -11.03
N LEU A 387 28.08 11.66 -11.39
CA LEU A 387 27.78 10.81 -12.57
C LEU A 387 28.14 11.55 -13.88
N SER A 388 27.87 12.85 -13.97
CA SER A 388 28.21 13.68 -15.13
C SER A 388 29.68 13.74 -15.35
N VAL A 389 30.50 14.01 -14.31
CA VAL A 389 31.97 14.02 -14.36
C VAL A 389 32.50 12.64 -14.75
N ALA A 390 31.99 11.55 -14.16
CA ALA A 390 32.45 10.20 -14.49
C ALA A 390 32.24 9.86 -15.97
N ARG A 391 31.09 10.28 -16.55
CA ARG A 391 30.79 10.11 -17.98
C ARG A 391 31.76 10.89 -18.87
N GLU A 392 32.05 12.14 -18.53
CA GLU A 392 33.03 12.96 -19.27
C GLU A 392 34.42 12.37 -19.25
N CYS A 393 34.85 11.83 -18.11
CA CYS A 393 36.15 11.15 -17.99
C CYS A 393 36.21 9.88 -18.85
N SER A 394 35.13 9.11 -18.91
CA SER A 394 35.03 7.87 -19.70
C SER A 394 34.94 8.13 -21.22
N SER A 395 34.51 9.30 -21.65
CA SER A 395 34.40 9.68 -23.06
C SER A 395 35.69 10.29 -23.62
N ARG A 396 36.71 10.59 -22.79
CA ARG A 396 38.02 11.08 -23.26
C ARG A 396 38.81 9.91 -23.84
N PRO A 397 39.30 9.99 -25.10
CA PRO A 397 40.18 8.96 -25.64
C PRO A 397 41.44 8.90 -24.79
N HIS A 398 41.87 7.70 -24.43
CA HIS A 398 43.20 7.49 -23.80
C HIS A 398 44.28 8.00 -24.78
N GLN A 399 44.90 9.11 -24.40
CA GLN A 399 46.09 9.61 -25.08
C GLN A 399 47.33 8.80 -24.68
#